data_117243d061f8543f19b28b6dcf674778
#
_entry.id   117243d061f8543f19b28b6dcf674778
#
_cell.length_a   1.000
_cell.length_b   1.000
_cell.length_c   1.000
_cell.angle_alpha   90.00
_cell.angle_beta   90.00
_cell.angle_gamma   90.00
#
_symmetry.space_group_name_H-M   'P 1'
#
loop_
_entity.id
_entity.type
_entity.pdbx_description
1 polymer ?
#
loop_
_entity_poly.entity_id
_entity_poly.type
_entity_poly.pdbx_seq_one_letter_code
_entity_poly.pdbx_strand_id
1 'polypeptide(L)'
;MCKVLNVSRSSYYSWLRRSPSKHSLENRELFYLIKRIYELSKRTYGSPRVTIELHKRGFHVSRQRVARLMKSQNLKSIIRKKWVITTYSRHNYPVVENKLNRDFNTTRPEQVWVSDITYIKTLQGWLYLTVIIDLFDRKVIGWSFSRSLKAAHTSIPAWKMAVRNRMITRKLIFHSDRGIQYACHEFANLLSSYNLVERSMSRKGDCWDNAVAESFFKTLKVEHIYHHSYKTIKEAELSVFEYIETWYNVNRIHTAIKTSIKDKKEKFINQLVA
;
A
#
# COMPACT_ATOMS: atom_id res chain seq x y z
N MET A 1 26.11 -43.77 -25.28
CA MET A 1 25.71 -42.70 -24.33
C MET A 1 25.58 -43.19 -22.90
N CYS A 2 24.70 -44.17 -22.53
CA CYS A 2 24.55 -44.62 -21.13
C CYS A 2 25.84 -45.15 -20.48
N LYS A 3 26.68 -45.86 -21.20
CA LYS A 3 28.02 -46.28 -20.71
C LYS A 3 28.95 -45.09 -20.41
N VAL A 4 28.94 -44.03 -21.25
CA VAL A 4 29.78 -42.83 -21.09
C VAL A 4 29.33 -42.01 -19.88
N LEU A 5 28.04 -41.94 -19.65
CA LEU A 5 27.45 -41.20 -18.52
C LEU A 5 27.31 -42.04 -17.23
N ASN A 6 27.77 -43.26 -17.27
CA ASN A 6 27.72 -44.22 -16.15
C ASN A 6 26.32 -44.40 -15.54
N VAL A 7 25.28 -44.42 -16.39
CA VAL A 7 23.87 -44.64 -15.99
C VAL A 7 23.33 -45.91 -16.58
N SER A 8 22.47 -46.64 -15.81
CA SER A 8 21.82 -47.84 -16.25
C SER A 8 20.90 -47.60 -17.45
N ARG A 9 20.97 -48.44 -18.50
CA ARG A 9 20.08 -48.38 -19.66
C ARG A 9 18.61 -48.50 -19.27
N SER A 10 18.28 -49.41 -18.40
CA SER A 10 16.90 -49.60 -17.90
C SER A 10 16.39 -48.36 -17.18
N SER A 11 17.20 -47.76 -16.31
CA SER A 11 16.86 -46.53 -15.60
C SER A 11 16.63 -45.38 -16.55
N TYR A 12 17.43 -45.21 -17.58
CA TYR A 12 17.26 -44.22 -18.62
C TYR A 12 15.92 -44.35 -19.36
N TYR A 13 15.60 -45.55 -19.84
CA TYR A 13 14.33 -45.77 -20.54
C TYR A 13 13.12 -45.71 -19.63
N SER A 14 13.23 -46.13 -18.39
CA SER A 14 12.17 -45.94 -17.37
C SER A 14 11.94 -44.47 -17.10
N TRP A 15 13.00 -43.66 -16.99
CA TRP A 15 12.89 -42.21 -16.85
C TRP A 15 12.23 -41.54 -18.07
N LEU A 16 12.60 -41.95 -19.29
CA LEU A 16 12.07 -41.44 -20.54
C LEU A 16 10.55 -41.70 -20.69
N ARG A 17 10.09 -42.86 -20.20
CA ARG A 17 8.68 -43.28 -20.28
C ARG A 17 7.86 -42.90 -19.07
N ARG A 18 8.47 -42.28 -18.06
CA ARG A 18 7.79 -41.94 -16.81
C ARG A 18 6.72 -40.88 -17.06
N SER A 19 5.46 -41.20 -16.73
CA SER A 19 4.41 -40.19 -16.67
C SER A 19 4.71 -39.17 -15.56
N PRO A 20 4.26 -37.92 -15.72
CA PRO A 20 4.41 -36.90 -14.69
C PRO A 20 3.85 -37.38 -13.35
N SER A 21 4.60 -37.18 -12.26
CA SER A 21 4.12 -37.52 -10.93
C SER A 21 2.90 -36.67 -10.56
N LYS A 22 2.05 -37.16 -9.65
CA LYS A 22 0.92 -36.40 -9.10
C LYS A 22 1.35 -35.01 -8.62
N HIS A 23 2.48 -34.93 -7.90
CA HIS A 23 3.06 -33.66 -7.45
C HIS A 23 3.49 -32.75 -8.61
N SER A 24 3.94 -33.29 -9.73
CA SER A 24 4.28 -32.51 -10.93
C SER A 24 3.04 -31.92 -11.59
N LEU A 25 1.96 -32.69 -11.68
CA LEU A 25 0.67 -32.24 -12.19
C LEU A 25 0.07 -31.14 -11.30
N GLU A 26 0.04 -31.34 -9.98
CA GLU A 26 -0.40 -30.30 -9.03
C GLU A 26 0.43 -29.01 -9.13
N ASN A 27 1.75 -29.12 -9.30
CA ASN A 27 2.60 -27.96 -9.47
C ASN A 27 2.30 -27.21 -10.77
N ARG A 28 1.91 -27.91 -11.83
CA ARG A 28 1.53 -27.30 -13.10
C ARG A 28 0.24 -26.52 -12.97
N GLU A 29 -0.78 -27.07 -12.36
CA GLU A 29 -2.04 -26.40 -12.05
C GLU A 29 -1.83 -25.19 -11.15
N LEU A 30 -1.09 -25.37 -10.06
CA LEU A 30 -0.76 -24.32 -9.11
C LEU A 30 0.00 -23.18 -9.80
N PHE A 31 0.88 -23.49 -10.75
CA PHE A 31 1.60 -22.47 -11.49
C PHE A 31 0.67 -21.60 -12.34
N TYR A 32 -0.32 -22.15 -13.01
CA TYR A 32 -1.31 -21.37 -13.77
C TYR A 32 -2.05 -20.38 -12.87
N LEU A 33 -2.45 -20.81 -11.67
CA LEU A 33 -3.08 -19.93 -10.69
C LEU A 33 -2.13 -18.83 -10.20
N ILE A 34 -0.87 -19.18 -9.88
CA ILE A 34 0.16 -18.22 -9.49
C ILE A 34 0.37 -17.17 -10.58
N LYS A 35 0.49 -17.59 -11.85
CA LYS A 35 0.65 -16.69 -12.99
C LYS A 35 -0.53 -15.73 -13.12
N ARG A 36 -1.77 -16.24 -13.03
CA ARG A 36 -2.98 -15.42 -13.08
C ARG A 36 -3.02 -14.39 -11.94
N ILE A 37 -2.71 -14.77 -10.71
CA ILE A 37 -2.65 -13.86 -9.56
C ILE A 37 -1.57 -12.79 -9.78
N TYR A 38 -0.40 -13.19 -10.27
CA TYR A 38 0.70 -12.29 -10.57
C TYR A 38 0.32 -11.24 -11.64
N GLU A 39 -0.36 -11.64 -12.70
CA GLU A 39 -0.83 -10.75 -13.76
C GLU A 39 -1.94 -9.81 -13.26
N LEU A 40 -2.95 -10.33 -12.55
CA LEU A 40 -4.02 -9.53 -11.95
C LEU A 40 -3.48 -8.49 -10.95
N SER A 41 -2.38 -8.80 -10.28
CA SER A 41 -1.68 -7.86 -9.38
C SER A 41 -0.82 -6.84 -10.11
N LYS A 42 -0.94 -6.70 -11.43
CA LYS A 42 -0.07 -5.84 -12.25
C LYS A 42 1.42 -6.16 -12.01
N ARG A 43 1.76 -7.43 -11.80
CA ARG A 43 3.11 -7.97 -11.52
C ARG A 43 3.76 -7.44 -10.23
N THR A 44 2.98 -6.87 -9.31
CA THR A 44 3.50 -6.27 -8.06
C THR A 44 3.61 -7.29 -6.93
N TYR A 45 2.93 -8.44 -7.00
CA TYR A 45 2.93 -9.46 -5.96
C TYR A 45 4.14 -10.38 -6.05
N GLY A 46 4.87 -10.49 -4.94
CA GLY A 46 5.83 -11.56 -4.69
C GLY A 46 5.18 -12.76 -3.97
N SER A 47 5.96 -13.81 -3.71
CA SER A 47 5.47 -15.04 -3.08
C SER A 47 4.64 -14.84 -1.80
N PRO A 48 4.91 -13.87 -0.90
CA PRO A 48 4.08 -13.71 0.30
C PRO A 48 2.62 -13.36 -0.02
N ARG A 49 2.38 -12.39 -0.92
CA ARG A 49 1.03 -11.97 -1.28
C ARG A 49 0.33 -12.98 -2.18
N VAL A 50 1.08 -13.61 -3.09
CA VAL A 50 0.55 -14.72 -3.92
C VAL A 50 0.08 -15.88 -3.04
N THR A 51 0.83 -16.23 -1.98
CA THR A 51 0.42 -17.28 -1.03
C THR A 51 -0.87 -16.90 -0.29
N ILE A 52 -0.99 -15.65 0.19
CA ILE A 52 -2.22 -15.18 0.85
C ILE A 52 -3.42 -15.30 -0.10
N GLU A 53 -3.24 -14.92 -1.35
CA GLU A 53 -4.32 -14.97 -2.36
C GLU A 53 -4.71 -16.41 -2.71
N LEU A 54 -3.75 -17.33 -2.77
CA LEU A 54 -4.01 -18.76 -2.96
C LEU A 54 -4.78 -19.34 -1.77
N HIS A 55 -4.42 -19.01 -0.54
CA HIS A 55 -5.14 -19.43 0.66
C HIS A 55 -6.59 -18.93 0.68
N LYS A 56 -6.85 -17.69 0.26
CA LYS A 56 -8.21 -17.16 0.09
C LYS A 56 -9.06 -17.97 -0.90
N ARG A 57 -8.42 -18.56 -1.90
CA ARG A 57 -9.07 -19.41 -2.92
C ARG A 57 -9.13 -20.89 -2.50
N GLY A 58 -8.78 -21.22 -1.24
CA GLY A 58 -8.84 -22.57 -0.69
C GLY A 58 -7.62 -23.45 -0.99
N PHE A 59 -6.55 -22.91 -1.58
CA PHE A 59 -5.32 -23.69 -1.86
C PHE A 59 -4.35 -23.60 -0.68
N HIS A 60 -4.22 -24.67 0.09
CA HIS A 60 -3.27 -24.77 1.20
C HIS A 60 -1.86 -25.09 0.71
N VAL A 61 -1.08 -24.07 0.42
CA VAL A 61 0.28 -24.20 -0.12
C VAL A 61 1.27 -23.37 0.70
N SER A 62 2.47 -23.91 0.91
CA SER A 62 3.52 -23.17 1.63
C SER A 62 4.11 -22.05 0.77
N ARG A 63 4.49 -20.94 1.41
CA ARG A 63 5.19 -19.83 0.76
C ARG A 63 6.46 -20.28 0.02
N GLN A 64 7.18 -21.27 0.56
CA GLN A 64 8.39 -21.79 -0.05
C GLN A 64 8.11 -22.52 -1.38
N ARG A 65 6.99 -23.30 -1.45
CA ARG A 65 6.55 -23.94 -2.70
C ARG A 65 6.18 -22.90 -3.74
N VAL A 66 5.42 -21.86 -3.36
CA VAL A 66 5.06 -20.75 -4.24
C VAL A 66 6.31 -20.02 -4.73
N ALA A 67 7.26 -19.72 -3.84
CA ALA A 67 8.50 -19.01 -4.21
C ALA A 67 9.35 -19.81 -5.22
N ARG A 68 9.44 -21.15 -5.05
CA ARG A 68 10.13 -22.04 -6.00
C ARG A 68 9.47 -22.04 -7.37
N LEU A 69 8.14 -22.14 -7.41
CA LEU A 69 7.39 -22.11 -8.68
C LEU A 69 7.49 -20.76 -9.36
N MET A 70 7.43 -19.65 -8.65
CA MET A 70 7.67 -18.33 -9.22
C MET A 70 9.09 -18.18 -9.78
N LYS A 71 10.09 -18.66 -9.03
CA LYS A 71 11.50 -18.61 -9.46
C LYS A 71 11.77 -19.44 -10.71
N SER A 72 11.22 -20.66 -10.82
CA SER A 72 11.40 -21.54 -11.97
C SER A 72 10.87 -20.95 -13.29
N GLN A 73 9.97 -19.98 -13.19
CA GLN A 73 9.34 -19.32 -14.34
C GLN A 73 9.70 -17.82 -14.44
N ASN A 74 10.76 -17.38 -13.76
CA ASN A 74 11.24 -16.01 -13.74
C ASN A 74 10.18 -14.96 -13.35
N LEU A 75 9.16 -15.33 -12.58
CA LEU A 75 8.16 -14.39 -12.06
C LEU A 75 8.75 -13.62 -10.89
N LYS A 76 9.07 -12.35 -11.12
CA LYS A 76 9.64 -11.44 -10.13
C LYS A 76 8.73 -10.22 -9.97
N SER A 77 8.46 -9.84 -8.72
CA SER A 77 7.74 -8.60 -8.42
C SER A 77 8.47 -7.39 -8.99
N ILE A 78 7.74 -6.51 -9.68
CA ILE A 78 8.29 -5.29 -10.26
C ILE A 78 8.48 -4.29 -9.13
N ILE A 79 9.71 -4.11 -8.66
CA ILE A 79 10.05 -3.12 -7.63
C ILE A 79 11.22 -2.30 -8.15
N ARG A 80 10.99 -1.00 -8.43
CA ARG A 80 12.06 -0.05 -8.72
C ARG A 80 12.42 0.70 -7.44
N LYS A 81 13.68 0.62 -7.03
CA LYS A 81 14.20 1.41 -5.90
C LYS A 81 14.65 2.78 -6.42
N LYS A 82 14.01 3.87 -5.96
CA LYS A 82 14.55 5.23 -6.01
C LYS A 82 14.36 5.87 -4.64
N TRP A 83 15.35 6.61 -4.19
CA TRP A 83 15.31 7.34 -2.92
C TRP A 83 15.47 8.83 -3.19
N VAL A 84 14.58 9.66 -2.64
CA VAL A 84 14.66 11.13 -2.65
C VAL A 84 14.10 11.66 -1.34
N ILE A 85 14.82 12.53 -0.64
CA ILE A 85 14.37 13.22 0.58
C ILE A 85 13.67 14.52 0.14
N THR A 86 12.45 14.78 0.64
CA THR A 86 11.59 15.87 0.14
C THR A 86 10.90 16.73 1.19
N THR A 87 11.19 16.58 2.50
CA THR A 87 10.47 17.29 3.55
C THR A 87 11.16 18.60 3.93
N TYR A 88 10.44 19.72 3.88
CA TYR A 88 10.87 21.03 4.35
C TYR A 88 10.17 21.38 5.67
N SER A 89 10.90 21.26 6.80
CA SER A 89 10.34 21.40 8.18
C SER A 89 10.81 22.68 8.90
N ARG A 90 11.38 23.67 8.17
CA ARG A 90 11.83 24.94 8.77
C ARG A 90 10.72 25.98 8.65
N HIS A 91 9.91 26.14 9.68
CA HIS A 91 8.90 27.19 9.80
C HIS A 91 8.70 27.59 11.26
N ASN A 92 8.08 28.76 11.51
CA ASN A 92 7.82 29.32 12.85
C ASN A 92 6.42 29.04 13.39
N TYR A 93 5.63 28.16 12.74
CA TYR A 93 4.30 27.80 13.25
C TYR A 93 4.40 26.89 14.49
N PRO A 94 3.42 26.99 15.43
CA PRO A 94 3.37 26.11 16.60
C PRO A 94 3.29 24.63 16.19
N VAL A 95 4.14 23.83 16.81
CA VAL A 95 4.18 22.38 16.63
C VAL A 95 3.56 21.72 17.85
N VAL A 96 2.60 20.81 17.64
CA VAL A 96 1.99 20.04 18.70
C VAL A 96 2.78 18.78 19.04
N GLU A 97 2.57 18.28 20.26
CA GLU A 97 3.23 17.06 20.75
C GLU A 97 2.90 15.83 19.91
N ASN A 98 3.83 14.88 19.85
CA ASN A 98 3.62 13.56 19.23
C ASN A 98 2.83 12.64 20.20
N LYS A 99 1.51 12.61 20.04
CA LYS A 99 0.61 11.75 20.82
C LYS A 99 0.52 10.33 20.27
N LEU A 100 0.81 10.14 19.00
CA LEU A 100 0.82 8.81 18.36
C LEU A 100 1.96 7.92 18.88
N ASN A 101 3.11 8.52 19.16
CA ASN A 101 4.29 7.87 19.73
C ASN A 101 4.64 6.51 19.10
N ARG A 102 4.47 6.39 17.77
CA ARG A 102 4.69 5.17 16.95
C ARG A 102 3.78 3.99 17.30
N ASP A 103 2.74 4.18 18.08
CA ASP A 103 1.72 3.15 18.25
C ASP A 103 0.74 3.17 17.08
N PHE A 104 1.06 2.37 16.07
CA PHE A 104 0.26 2.23 14.85
C PHE A 104 -0.82 1.15 14.95
N ASN A 105 -1.02 0.58 16.15
CA ASN A 105 -2.06 -0.40 16.40
C ASN A 105 -3.38 0.32 16.74
N THR A 106 -4.42 -0.07 16.05
CA THR A 106 -5.76 0.46 16.29
C THR A 106 -6.76 -0.69 16.31
N THR A 107 -7.75 -0.59 17.19
CA THR A 107 -8.76 -1.63 17.39
C THR A 107 -10.05 -1.37 16.62
N ARG A 108 -10.26 -0.13 16.18
CA ARG A 108 -11.48 0.31 15.49
C ARG A 108 -11.16 1.37 14.44
N PRO A 109 -12.03 1.57 13.44
CA PRO A 109 -11.97 2.73 12.54
C PRO A 109 -12.04 4.05 13.31
N GLU A 110 -11.55 5.14 12.70
CA GLU A 110 -11.67 6.51 13.26
C GLU A 110 -10.96 6.70 14.60
N GLN A 111 -9.96 5.87 14.91
CA GLN A 111 -9.14 6.02 16.11
C GLN A 111 -7.91 6.88 15.84
N VAL A 112 -7.23 6.63 14.74
CA VAL A 112 -6.05 7.38 14.31
C VAL A 112 -6.05 7.53 12.78
N TRP A 113 -5.95 8.77 12.32
CA TRP A 113 -5.70 9.08 10.91
C TRP A 113 -4.32 9.68 10.75
N VAL A 114 -3.58 9.22 9.75
CA VAL A 114 -2.25 9.77 9.41
C VAL A 114 -2.30 10.43 8.04
N SER A 115 -1.55 11.51 7.90
CA SER A 115 -1.50 12.29 6.66
C SER A 115 -0.08 12.65 6.28
N ASP A 116 0.15 12.75 4.98
CA ASP A 116 1.42 13.18 4.42
C ASP A 116 1.23 13.64 2.97
N ILE A 117 2.24 14.32 2.41
CA ILE A 117 2.22 14.90 1.06
C ILE A 117 3.39 14.35 0.26
N THR A 118 3.13 13.95 -0.99
CA THR A 118 4.18 13.53 -1.91
C THR A 118 4.14 14.28 -3.23
N TYR A 119 5.24 14.17 -3.98
CA TYR A 119 5.48 14.84 -5.26
C TYR A 119 5.45 13.83 -6.40
N ILE A 120 4.75 14.16 -7.47
CA ILE A 120 4.65 13.37 -8.69
C ILE A 120 5.16 14.22 -9.84
N LYS A 121 6.19 13.75 -10.53
CA LYS A 121 6.79 14.48 -11.66
C LYS A 121 5.99 14.22 -12.94
N THR A 122 5.65 15.29 -13.65
CA THR A 122 5.07 15.27 -15.00
C THR A 122 5.91 16.14 -15.94
N LEU A 123 5.67 16.07 -17.25
CA LEU A 123 6.32 17.00 -18.18
C LEU A 123 5.81 18.44 -18.03
N GLN A 124 4.61 18.63 -17.45
CA GLN A 124 4.03 19.95 -17.18
C GLN A 124 4.41 20.53 -15.79
N GLY A 125 5.30 19.86 -15.05
CA GLY A 125 5.74 20.28 -13.72
C GLY A 125 5.35 19.29 -12.63
N TRP A 126 5.30 19.77 -11.38
CA TRP A 126 5.03 18.96 -10.21
C TRP A 126 3.54 18.91 -9.88
N LEU A 127 3.06 17.70 -9.59
CA LEU A 127 1.76 17.45 -8.98
C LEU A 127 1.98 17.01 -7.54
N TYR A 128 1.30 17.63 -6.60
CA TYR A 128 1.32 17.28 -5.18
C TYR A 128 0.12 16.41 -4.87
N LEU A 129 0.36 15.30 -4.19
CA LEU A 129 -0.68 14.41 -3.68
C LEU A 129 -0.64 14.43 -2.17
N THR A 130 -1.71 14.88 -1.55
CA THR A 130 -1.95 14.73 -0.10
C THR A 130 -2.85 13.53 0.11
N VAL A 131 -2.55 12.71 1.14
CA VAL A 131 -3.42 11.59 1.51
C VAL A 131 -3.72 11.62 3.00
N ILE A 132 -4.89 11.10 3.38
CA ILE A 132 -5.27 10.78 4.76
C ILE A 132 -5.62 9.29 4.80
N ILE A 133 -4.97 8.57 5.70
CA ILE A 133 -5.07 7.11 5.83
C ILE A 133 -5.57 6.80 7.23
N ASP A 134 -6.61 5.98 7.33
CA ASP A 134 -7.05 5.41 8.60
C ASP A 134 -6.15 4.22 8.98
N LEU A 135 -5.60 4.24 10.18
CA LEU A 135 -4.67 3.20 10.63
C LEU A 135 -5.33 1.84 10.83
N PHE A 136 -6.63 1.79 11.05
CA PHE A 136 -7.35 0.54 11.31
C PHE A 136 -7.31 -0.44 10.13
N ASP A 137 -7.68 0.03 8.95
CA ASP A 137 -7.74 -0.79 7.74
C ASP A 137 -6.72 -0.36 6.68
N ARG A 138 -5.94 0.69 6.93
CA ARG A 138 -4.96 1.27 6.00
C ARG A 138 -5.60 1.89 4.75
N LYS A 139 -6.90 2.17 4.79
CA LYS A 139 -7.62 2.81 3.69
C LYS A 139 -7.20 4.26 3.52
N VAL A 140 -6.95 4.69 2.31
CA VAL A 140 -6.89 6.11 1.95
C VAL A 140 -8.34 6.62 1.94
N ILE A 141 -8.70 7.39 2.97
CA ILE A 141 -10.06 7.90 3.18
C ILE A 141 -10.25 9.32 2.66
N GLY A 142 -9.15 10.06 2.49
CA GLY A 142 -9.15 11.39 1.91
C GLY A 142 -7.87 11.61 1.11
N TRP A 143 -8.00 12.32 0.00
CA TRP A 143 -6.87 12.72 -0.82
C TRP A 143 -7.18 14.00 -1.59
N SER A 144 -6.13 14.70 -2.01
CA SER A 144 -6.24 15.86 -2.90
C SER A 144 -5.05 15.94 -3.83
N PHE A 145 -5.31 16.36 -5.08
CA PHE A 145 -4.29 16.73 -6.03
C PHE A 145 -4.16 18.24 -6.11
N SER A 146 -2.94 18.75 -6.22
CA SER A 146 -2.69 20.19 -6.32
C SER A 146 -1.42 20.51 -7.09
N ARG A 147 -1.39 21.68 -7.71
CA ARG A 147 -0.17 22.29 -8.27
C ARG A 147 0.52 23.23 -7.29
N SER A 148 -0.09 23.43 -6.12
CA SER A 148 0.39 24.34 -5.07
C SER A 148 0.50 23.59 -3.75
N LEU A 149 1.49 23.93 -2.93
CA LEU A 149 1.67 23.38 -1.58
C LEU A 149 0.87 24.12 -0.50
N LYS A 150 0.04 25.12 -0.84
CA LYS A 150 -0.81 25.83 0.14
C LYS A 150 -1.79 24.85 0.79
N ALA A 151 -2.04 25.00 2.09
CA ALA A 151 -2.96 24.16 2.85
C ALA A 151 -4.37 24.14 2.25
N ALA A 152 -4.85 25.29 1.75
CA ALA A 152 -6.13 25.45 1.06
C ALA A 152 -6.32 24.49 -0.13
N HIS A 153 -5.21 24.04 -0.75
CA HIS A 153 -5.23 23.17 -1.93
C HIS A 153 -4.73 21.74 -1.65
N THR A 154 -4.22 21.48 -0.44
CA THR A 154 -3.60 20.20 -0.05
C THR A 154 -4.31 19.56 1.14
N SER A 155 -3.92 19.92 2.37
CA SER A 155 -4.42 19.29 3.59
C SER A 155 -5.92 19.54 3.83
N ILE A 156 -6.43 20.73 3.51
CA ILE A 156 -7.85 21.08 3.74
C ILE A 156 -8.80 20.28 2.84
N PRO A 157 -8.62 20.21 1.50
CA PRO A 157 -9.49 19.38 0.66
C PRO A 157 -9.41 17.89 1.01
N ALA A 158 -8.21 17.38 1.30
CA ALA A 158 -8.04 15.99 1.73
C ALA A 158 -8.79 15.69 3.04
N TRP A 159 -8.73 16.62 4.02
CA TRP A 159 -9.48 16.52 5.27
C TRP A 159 -10.99 16.51 5.04
N LYS A 160 -11.51 17.47 4.27
CA LYS A 160 -12.94 17.54 3.95
C LYS A 160 -13.45 16.26 3.29
N MET A 161 -12.66 15.67 2.40
CA MET A 161 -12.96 14.37 1.80
C MET A 161 -12.94 13.24 2.83
N ALA A 162 -11.94 13.20 3.70
CA ALA A 162 -11.82 12.16 4.74
C ALA A 162 -13.02 12.16 5.68
N VAL A 163 -13.43 13.33 6.17
CA VAL A 163 -14.61 13.48 7.05
C VAL A 163 -15.90 13.08 6.35
N ARG A 164 -16.04 13.36 5.05
CA ARG A 164 -17.20 12.91 4.27
C ARG A 164 -17.24 11.40 4.10
N ASN A 165 -16.09 10.77 3.93
CA ASN A 165 -15.98 9.32 3.73
C ASN A 165 -16.04 8.52 5.04
N ARG A 166 -15.70 9.15 6.16
CA ARG A 166 -15.80 8.61 7.54
C ARG A 166 -16.19 9.69 8.51
N MET A 167 -17.40 9.58 9.07
CA MET A 167 -17.87 10.49 10.11
C MET A 167 -17.07 10.29 11.40
N ILE A 168 -16.67 11.38 12.02
CA ILE A 168 -15.94 11.36 13.28
C ILE A 168 -16.97 11.27 14.41
N THR A 169 -17.14 10.08 14.99
CA THR A 169 -18.13 9.83 16.06
C THR A 169 -17.51 9.72 17.46
N ARG A 170 -16.18 9.60 17.52
CA ARG A 170 -15.40 9.39 18.76
C ARG A 170 -14.08 10.15 18.68
N LYS A 171 -13.32 10.16 19.78
CA LYS A 171 -11.98 10.75 19.82
C LYS A 171 -11.10 10.16 18.71
N LEU A 172 -10.52 11.05 17.90
CA LEU A 172 -9.67 10.79 16.77
C LEU A 172 -8.33 11.50 16.95
N ILE A 173 -7.23 10.79 16.83
CA ILE A 173 -5.91 11.39 16.70
C ILE A 173 -5.64 11.62 15.21
N PHE A 174 -5.42 12.88 14.82
CA PHE A 174 -4.91 13.23 13.50
C PHE A 174 -3.41 13.49 13.57
N HIS A 175 -2.62 12.62 12.97
CA HIS A 175 -1.17 12.68 12.97
C HIS A 175 -0.61 13.07 11.61
N SER A 176 0.37 13.98 11.59
CA SER A 176 1.08 14.41 10.39
C SER A 176 2.57 14.64 10.67
N ASP A 177 3.34 14.87 9.60
CA ASP A 177 4.65 15.46 9.74
C ASP A 177 4.54 16.95 10.19
N ARG A 178 5.71 17.62 10.33
CA ARG A 178 5.77 19.05 10.68
C ARG A 178 5.72 19.96 9.44
N GLY A 179 5.17 19.50 8.33
CA GLY A 179 5.04 20.33 7.13
C GLY A 179 4.19 21.57 7.40
N ILE A 180 4.57 22.68 6.78
CA ILE A 180 3.87 23.98 6.91
C ILE A 180 2.37 23.85 6.61
N GLN A 181 1.98 22.94 5.73
CA GLN A 181 0.60 22.68 5.33
C GLN A 181 -0.28 22.13 6.46
N TYR A 182 0.36 21.48 7.47
CA TYR A 182 -0.30 20.95 8.65
C TYR A 182 -0.15 21.86 9.88
N ALA A 183 0.92 22.66 9.92
CA ALA A 183 1.20 23.55 11.04
C ALA A 183 0.52 24.92 10.91
N CYS A 184 0.12 25.37 9.71
CA CYS A 184 -0.46 26.67 9.48
C CYS A 184 -1.79 26.87 10.23
N HIS A 185 -2.08 28.12 10.58
CA HIS A 185 -3.28 28.50 11.36
C HIS A 185 -4.58 28.06 10.68
N GLU A 186 -4.68 28.17 9.36
CA GLU A 186 -5.87 27.80 8.60
C GLU A 186 -6.25 26.32 8.81
N PHE A 187 -5.30 25.41 8.68
CA PHE A 187 -5.55 23.99 8.90
C PHE A 187 -5.71 23.65 10.40
N ALA A 188 -4.94 24.33 11.26
CA ALA A 188 -5.04 24.17 12.71
C ALA A 188 -6.45 24.54 13.21
N ASN A 189 -6.97 25.68 12.79
CA ASN A 189 -8.31 26.16 13.17
C ASN A 189 -9.40 25.23 12.62
N LEU A 190 -9.23 24.73 11.38
CA LEU A 190 -10.15 23.75 10.81
C LEU A 190 -10.22 22.48 11.68
N LEU A 191 -9.09 21.91 12.09
CA LEU A 191 -9.10 20.73 12.96
C LEU A 191 -9.69 21.02 14.34
N SER A 192 -9.41 22.20 14.92
CA SER A 192 -9.93 22.63 16.21
C SER A 192 -11.45 22.85 16.21
N SER A 193 -12.08 23.05 15.04
CA SER A 193 -13.56 23.12 14.95
C SER A 193 -14.23 21.76 15.13
N TYR A 194 -13.47 20.67 15.18
CA TYR A 194 -13.95 19.32 15.47
C TYR A 194 -13.58 18.93 16.91
N ASN A 195 -14.49 19.04 17.85
CA ASN A 195 -14.25 18.80 19.30
C ASN A 195 -13.65 17.42 19.63
N LEU A 196 -13.82 16.45 18.75
CA LEU A 196 -13.34 15.08 18.93
C LEU A 196 -11.96 14.83 18.33
N VAL A 197 -11.36 15.84 17.65
CA VAL A 197 -10.09 15.68 16.92
C VAL A 197 -8.94 16.21 17.75
N GLU A 198 -7.97 15.35 17.99
CA GLU A 198 -6.75 15.69 18.68
C GLU A 198 -5.57 15.69 17.69
N ARG A 199 -4.86 16.81 17.62
CA ARG A 199 -3.71 16.94 16.71
C ARG A 199 -2.48 16.28 17.31
N SER A 200 -1.69 15.65 16.44
CA SER A 200 -0.39 15.05 16.76
C SER A 200 0.58 15.30 15.62
N MET A 201 1.83 15.60 15.91
CA MET A 201 2.87 15.82 14.90
C MET A 201 4.13 15.02 15.21
N SER A 202 4.80 14.56 14.15
CA SER A 202 6.07 13.84 14.25
C SER A 202 7.14 14.67 14.98
N ARG A 203 8.08 14.04 15.66
CA ARG A 203 9.26 14.68 16.24
C ARG A 203 10.18 15.23 15.15
N LYS A 204 10.99 16.24 15.47
CA LYS A 204 11.89 16.85 14.49
C LYS A 204 12.95 15.84 14.03
N GLY A 205 13.04 15.64 12.71
CA GLY A 205 14.02 14.74 12.11
C GLY A 205 13.69 13.24 12.25
N ASP A 206 12.52 12.91 12.78
CA ASP A 206 12.13 11.54 13.08
C ASP A 206 11.05 11.04 12.09
N CYS A 207 11.51 10.56 10.94
CA CYS A 207 10.63 10.09 9.86
C CYS A 207 9.81 8.85 10.27
N TRP A 208 10.29 8.06 11.24
CA TRP A 208 9.57 6.86 11.71
C TRP A 208 8.24 7.17 12.39
N ASP A 209 8.05 8.41 12.86
CA ASP A 209 6.82 8.81 13.52
C ASP A 209 5.60 8.82 12.56
N ASN A 210 5.83 8.98 11.23
CA ASN A 210 4.79 8.89 10.19
C ASN A 210 4.99 7.71 9.23
N ALA A 211 5.57 6.62 9.71
CA ALA A 211 5.99 5.47 8.90
C ALA A 211 4.88 4.85 8.03
N VAL A 212 3.62 4.95 8.44
CA VAL A 212 2.50 4.38 7.67
C VAL A 212 2.22 5.17 6.41
N ALA A 213 2.16 6.50 6.49
CA ALA A 213 1.97 7.36 5.32
C ALA A 213 3.19 7.27 4.37
N GLU A 214 4.40 7.25 4.93
CA GLU A 214 5.63 7.02 4.13
C GLU A 214 5.62 5.65 3.42
N SER A 215 5.17 4.59 4.11
CA SER A 215 5.04 3.25 3.53
C SER A 215 4.01 3.21 2.39
N PHE A 216 2.91 3.96 2.52
CA PHE A 216 1.93 4.14 1.44
C PHE A 216 2.59 4.80 0.22
N PHE A 217 3.25 5.93 0.40
CA PHE A 217 3.90 6.63 -0.72
C PHE A 217 5.01 5.82 -1.36
N LYS A 218 5.80 5.10 -0.56
CA LYS A 218 6.77 4.15 -1.10
C LYS A 218 6.09 3.10 -1.97
N THR A 219 4.97 2.55 -1.51
CA THR A 219 4.19 1.57 -2.25
C THR A 219 3.64 2.15 -3.54
N LEU A 220 2.97 3.30 -3.49
CA LEU A 220 2.43 3.99 -4.66
C LEU A 220 3.51 4.28 -5.70
N LYS A 221 4.66 4.81 -5.27
CA LYS A 221 5.76 5.13 -6.18
C LYS A 221 6.35 3.89 -6.83
N VAL A 222 6.59 2.85 -6.06
CA VAL A 222 7.27 1.63 -6.50
C VAL A 222 6.36 0.73 -7.33
N GLU A 223 5.09 0.62 -6.97
CA GLU A 223 4.15 -0.26 -7.65
C GLU A 223 3.48 0.43 -8.85
N HIS A 224 3.46 1.75 -8.90
CA HIS A 224 2.71 2.51 -9.92
C HIS A 224 3.50 3.66 -10.54
N ILE A 225 3.80 4.74 -9.83
CA ILE A 225 4.32 5.98 -10.42
C ILE A 225 5.61 5.77 -11.22
N TYR A 226 6.57 4.99 -10.70
CA TYR A 226 7.86 4.79 -11.37
C TYR A 226 7.80 3.96 -12.65
N HIS A 227 6.66 3.38 -12.97
CA HIS A 227 6.43 2.64 -14.20
C HIS A 227 5.77 3.48 -15.29
N HIS A 228 5.40 4.73 -14.98
CA HIS A 228 4.72 5.65 -15.90
C HIS A 228 5.56 6.92 -16.12
N SER A 229 5.45 7.47 -17.32
CA SER A 229 5.97 8.79 -17.67
C SER A 229 4.79 9.66 -18.05
N TYR A 230 4.35 10.51 -17.12
CA TYR A 230 3.18 11.35 -17.31
C TYR A 230 3.49 12.56 -18.17
N LYS A 231 2.80 12.74 -19.29
CA LYS A 231 2.92 13.90 -20.15
C LYS A 231 2.19 15.11 -19.56
N THR A 232 1.01 14.89 -19.00
CA THR A 232 0.19 15.97 -18.44
C THR A 232 -0.11 15.72 -16.96
N ILE A 233 -0.48 16.79 -16.25
CA ILE A 233 -0.94 16.71 -14.86
C ILE A 233 -2.22 15.88 -14.76
N LYS A 234 -3.17 16.10 -15.68
CA LYS A 234 -4.45 15.38 -15.70
C LYS A 234 -4.27 13.87 -15.91
N GLU A 235 -3.31 13.47 -16.74
CA GLU A 235 -2.95 12.04 -16.89
C GLU A 235 -2.45 11.45 -15.58
N ALA A 236 -1.57 12.17 -14.85
CA ALA A 236 -1.08 11.73 -13.56
C ALA A 236 -2.18 11.64 -12.51
N GLU A 237 -3.07 12.64 -12.44
CA GLU A 237 -4.22 12.66 -11.54
C GLU A 237 -5.13 11.44 -11.77
N LEU A 238 -5.53 11.19 -13.01
CA LEU A 238 -6.41 10.08 -13.35
C LEU A 238 -5.76 8.71 -13.04
N SER A 239 -4.50 8.55 -13.41
CA SER A 239 -3.73 7.32 -13.19
C SER A 239 -3.58 7.00 -11.70
N VAL A 240 -3.27 8.01 -10.88
CA VAL A 240 -3.10 7.83 -9.43
C VAL A 240 -4.46 7.69 -8.72
N PHE A 241 -5.49 8.40 -9.18
CA PHE A 241 -6.87 8.21 -8.73
C PHE A 241 -7.31 6.74 -8.92
N GLU A 242 -7.15 6.21 -10.13
CA GLU A 242 -7.46 4.80 -10.44
C GLU A 242 -6.68 3.85 -9.52
N TYR A 243 -5.38 4.10 -9.31
CA TYR A 243 -4.59 3.27 -8.41
C TYR A 243 -5.12 3.29 -6.97
N ILE A 244 -5.47 4.46 -6.43
CA ILE A 244 -5.98 4.58 -5.06
C ILE A 244 -7.34 3.91 -4.90
N GLU A 245 -8.30 4.28 -5.75
CA GLU A 245 -9.70 3.89 -5.53
C GLU A 245 -10.02 2.48 -6.01
N THR A 246 -9.44 2.02 -7.11
CA THR A 246 -9.79 0.71 -7.67
C THR A 246 -8.83 -0.40 -7.25
N TRP A 247 -7.54 -0.08 -7.06
CA TRP A 247 -6.54 -1.07 -6.71
C TRP A 247 -6.18 -1.07 -5.23
N TYR A 248 -5.66 0.05 -4.71
CA TYR A 248 -5.13 0.12 -3.34
C TYR A 248 -6.24 -0.09 -2.29
N ASN A 249 -7.34 0.66 -2.41
CA ASN A 249 -8.44 0.63 -1.44
C ASN A 249 -9.31 -0.64 -1.52
N VAL A 250 -9.29 -1.36 -2.65
CA VAL A 250 -10.20 -2.50 -2.88
C VAL A 250 -9.45 -3.83 -2.94
N ASN A 251 -8.48 -3.93 -3.85
CA ASN A 251 -7.93 -5.23 -4.25
C ASN A 251 -6.57 -5.54 -3.61
N ARG A 252 -5.80 -4.51 -3.23
CA ARG A 252 -4.44 -4.69 -2.78
C ARG A 252 -4.36 -5.37 -1.41
N ILE A 253 -3.60 -6.48 -1.34
CA ILE A 253 -3.30 -7.14 -0.06
C ILE A 253 -2.23 -6.34 0.69
N HIS A 254 -2.54 -6.02 1.94
CA HIS A 254 -1.63 -5.36 2.87
C HIS A 254 -0.96 -6.37 3.79
N THR A 255 0.35 -6.37 3.85
CA THR A 255 1.11 -7.32 4.69
C THR A 255 0.88 -7.09 6.18
N ALA A 256 0.66 -5.84 6.61
CA ALA A 256 0.39 -5.51 8.01
C ALA A 256 -0.96 -6.09 8.51
N ILE A 257 -2.00 -6.01 7.71
CA ILE A 257 -3.34 -6.53 8.05
C ILE A 257 -3.60 -7.93 7.45
N LYS A 258 -2.66 -8.47 6.69
CA LYS A 258 -2.69 -9.80 6.04
C LYS A 258 -3.92 -10.05 5.14
N THR A 259 -4.56 -8.99 4.66
CA THR A 259 -5.77 -9.06 3.83
C THR A 259 -5.90 -7.79 2.97
N SER A 260 -6.94 -7.71 2.11
CA SER A 260 -7.30 -6.44 1.47
C SER A 260 -8.05 -5.53 2.44
N ILE A 261 -8.11 -4.23 2.13
CA ILE A 261 -8.86 -3.24 2.93
C ILE A 261 -10.34 -3.61 2.96
N LYS A 262 -10.89 -4.02 1.80
CA LYS A 262 -12.28 -4.45 1.67
C LYS A 262 -12.61 -5.61 2.61
N ASP A 263 -11.82 -6.68 2.57
CA ASP A 263 -12.04 -7.86 3.42
C ASP A 263 -11.89 -7.53 4.92
N LYS A 264 -10.97 -6.62 5.27
CA LYS A 264 -10.81 -6.18 6.67
C LYS A 264 -12.06 -5.49 7.17
N LYS A 265 -12.65 -4.62 6.34
CA LYS A 265 -13.90 -3.92 6.67
C LYS A 265 -15.08 -4.89 6.82
N GLU A 266 -15.24 -5.82 5.88
CA GLU A 266 -16.31 -6.83 5.93
C GLU A 266 -16.21 -7.70 7.19
N LYS A 267 -15.01 -8.17 7.54
CA LYS A 267 -14.79 -8.93 8.78
C LYS A 267 -15.16 -8.14 10.02
N PHE A 268 -14.79 -6.86 10.08
CA PHE A 268 -15.13 -6.01 11.21
C PHE A 268 -16.63 -5.80 11.35
N ILE A 269 -17.35 -5.54 10.25
CA ILE A 269 -18.82 -5.40 10.27
C ILE A 269 -19.47 -6.69 10.76
N ASN A 270 -19.04 -7.85 10.25
CA ASN A 270 -19.60 -9.14 10.67
C ASN A 270 -19.35 -9.43 12.16
N GLN A 271 -18.24 -8.95 12.73
CA GLN A 271 -17.96 -9.07 14.17
C GLN A 271 -18.84 -8.14 15.05
N LEU A 272 -19.37 -7.05 14.49
CA LEU A 272 -20.28 -6.15 15.21
C LEU A 272 -21.73 -6.62 15.19
N VAL A 273 -22.07 -7.51 14.25
CA VAL A 273 -23.44 -8.03 14.05
C VAL A 273 -23.62 -9.41 14.71
N ALA A 274 -22.52 -10.10 15.01
CA ALA A 274 -22.52 -11.38 15.73
C ALA A 274 -22.54 -11.19 17.23
#